data_09804ca2f58dd71158a21c381f98c811
#
_entry.id   09804ca2f58dd71158a21c381f98c811
#
_cell.length_a   1.000
_cell.length_b   1.000
_cell.length_c   1.000
_cell.angle_alpha   90.00
_cell.angle_beta   90.00
_cell.angle_gamma   90.00
#
_symmetry.space_group_name_H-M   'P 1'
#
loop_
_entity.id
_entity.type
_entity.pdbx_description
1 polymer ?
#
loop_
_entity_poly.entity_id
_entity_poly.type
_entity_poly.pdbx_seq_one_letter_code
_entity_poly.pdbx_strand_id
1 'polypeptide(L)'
;MVSLRSDQGSKRKTILMSKKYKNPPIIEALCEIHFEPDASWDLDSISNNLYEKVKGNYPKRFQLQLQTSQINIDDSGTPKITEQLLPLVRFQRSDEQVLIQVAPNLLTVNHLKPYTSWEEFLPLIEMGVSSYRDVANPKSIHRIALRYINRIEISSKRISIEDYFEFRPFIGQKVLQDINAFSVGIQLLYEDARDVLNVQLTSINSETPNTIAMLLDLTYSLAKPGNIMLDKISEWVKVAHYHIEDAFEACISDQLRKLFEEVIEC
;
A
#
# COMPACT_ATOMS: atom_id res chain seq x y z
N MET A 1 11.15 -18.06 -14.80
CA MET A 1 11.35 -17.12 -13.70
C MET A 1 12.79 -17.28 -13.21
N VAL A 2 13.65 -16.28 -13.38
CA VAL A 2 15.05 -16.33 -12.94
C VAL A 2 15.08 -15.84 -11.50
N SER A 3 15.47 -16.71 -10.54
CA SER A 3 15.64 -16.34 -9.15
C SER A 3 17.09 -15.89 -8.94
N LEU A 4 17.28 -14.62 -8.58
CA LEU A 4 18.56 -14.12 -8.11
C LEU A 4 18.64 -14.40 -6.59
N ARG A 5 19.48 -15.35 -6.18
CA ARG A 5 19.78 -15.57 -4.76
C ARG A 5 21.05 -14.79 -4.41
N SER A 6 20.95 -13.89 -3.43
CA SER A 6 22.12 -13.44 -2.68
C SER A 6 22.36 -14.44 -1.54
N ASP A 7 23.54 -15.03 -1.50
CA ASP A 7 23.96 -15.98 -0.46
C ASP A 7 24.24 -15.19 0.83
N GLN A 8 23.22 -14.98 1.64
CA GLN A 8 23.36 -14.46 3.00
C GLN A 8 22.69 -15.44 3.96
N GLY A 9 23.55 -16.12 4.74
CA GLY A 9 23.14 -17.09 5.74
C GLY A 9 22.10 -16.56 6.72
N SER A 10 21.25 -17.49 7.13
CA SER A 10 20.22 -17.36 8.18
C SER A 10 20.68 -16.47 9.35
N LYS A 11 20.41 -15.18 9.29
CA LYS A 11 20.48 -14.28 10.44
C LYS A 11 19.18 -14.44 11.23
N ARG A 12 19.30 -14.74 12.51
CA ARG A 12 18.23 -14.77 13.50
C ARG A 12 17.31 -13.56 13.30
N LYS A 13 15.99 -13.81 13.19
CA LYS A 13 14.95 -12.79 13.31
C LYS A 13 15.13 -12.10 14.66
N THR A 14 15.84 -10.98 14.69
CA THR A 14 15.69 -10.01 15.76
C THR A 14 14.33 -9.37 15.50
N ILE A 15 13.38 -9.56 16.40
CA ILE A 15 12.13 -8.80 16.39
C ILE A 15 12.57 -7.37 16.64
N LEU A 16 12.69 -6.57 15.56
CA LEU A 16 12.84 -5.13 15.67
C LEU A 16 11.55 -4.63 16.30
N MET A 17 11.66 -3.95 17.45
CA MET A 17 10.52 -3.26 18.05
C MET A 17 10.03 -2.22 17.04
N SER A 18 8.72 -2.18 16.82
CA SER A 18 8.05 -1.16 16.01
C SER A 18 8.52 0.23 16.41
N LYS A 19 9.09 0.97 15.46
CA LYS A 19 9.51 2.35 15.69
C LYS A 19 8.35 3.29 15.45
N LYS A 20 8.19 4.26 16.32
CA LYS A 20 7.16 5.30 16.18
C LYS A 20 7.81 6.62 15.82
N TYR A 21 7.12 7.39 15.00
CA TYR A 21 7.56 8.71 14.55
C TYR A 21 6.48 9.74 14.86
N LYS A 22 6.88 10.94 15.33
CA LYS A 22 5.95 12.05 15.54
C LYS A 22 5.42 12.60 14.21
N ASN A 23 6.28 12.61 13.19
CA ASN A 23 5.99 13.13 11.85
C ASN A 23 6.18 12.02 10.79
N PRO A 24 5.34 10.96 10.79
CA PRO A 24 5.49 9.88 9.81
C PRO A 24 5.26 10.41 8.39
N PRO A 25 6.04 9.95 7.39
CA PRO A 25 5.91 10.43 6.01
C PRO A 25 4.70 9.84 5.28
N ILE A 26 3.88 9.05 5.94
CA ILE A 26 2.74 8.35 5.36
C ILE A 26 1.68 9.36 4.90
N ILE A 27 1.39 9.39 3.60
CA ILE A 27 0.31 10.19 3.02
C ILE A 27 -0.96 9.37 2.84
N GLU A 28 -0.82 8.06 2.68
CA GLU A 28 -1.93 7.13 2.58
C GLU A 28 -1.50 5.73 3.01
N ALA A 29 -2.33 5.06 3.81
CA ALA A 29 -2.30 3.63 4.04
C ALA A 29 -3.62 3.03 3.55
N LEU A 30 -3.58 1.91 2.84
CA LEU A 30 -4.79 1.27 2.33
C LEU A 30 -4.70 -0.25 2.38
N CYS A 31 -5.86 -0.86 2.68
CA CYS A 31 -6.09 -2.30 2.53
C CYS A 31 -7.10 -2.51 1.41
N GLU A 32 -6.69 -3.22 0.37
CA GLU A 32 -7.49 -3.54 -0.81
C GLU A 32 -7.75 -5.03 -0.87
N ILE A 33 -9.01 -5.42 -1.04
CA ILE A 33 -9.44 -6.82 -1.12
C ILE A 33 -10.29 -7.01 -2.36
N HIS A 34 -9.81 -7.82 -3.28
CA HIS A 34 -10.58 -8.31 -4.41
C HIS A 34 -11.14 -9.69 -4.06
N PHE A 35 -12.43 -9.84 -4.18
CA PHE A 35 -13.11 -11.11 -4.00
C PHE A 35 -13.29 -11.82 -5.35
N GLU A 36 -13.50 -13.13 -5.31
CA GLU A 36 -13.85 -13.87 -6.53
C GLU A 36 -15.14 -13.32 -7.12
N PRO A 37 -15.19 -13.14 -8.46
CA PRO A 37 -16.38 -12.64 -9.13
C PRO A 37 -17.63 -13.42 -8.79
N ASP A 38 -18.72 -12.72 -8.47
CA ASP A 38 -20.03 -13.31 -8.25
C ASP A 38 -21.05 -12.62 -9.17
N ALA A 39 -21.76 -13.43 -9.98
CA ALA A 39 -22.75 -12.92 -10.91
C ALA A 39 -23.95 -12.25 -10.22
N SER A 40 -24.19 -12.54 -8.94
CA SER A 40 -25.22 -11.92 -8.13
C SER A 40 -24.80 -10.60 -7.50
N TRP A 41 -23.53 -10.18 -7.66
CA TRP A 41 -23.00 -8.94 -7.09
C TRP A 41 -23.67 -7.73 -7.77
N ASP A 42 -24.32 -6.89 -7.01
CA ASP A 42 -24.99 -5.68 -7.47
C ASP A 42 -24.54 -4.47 -6.67
N LEU A 43 -23.99 -3.45 -7.36
CA LEU A 43 -23.42 -2.27 -6.73
C LEU A 43 -24.44 -1.47 -5.94
N ASP A 44 -25.63 -1.28 -6.49
CA ASP A 44 -26.65 -0.46 -5.84
C ASP A 44 -27.15 -1.12 -4.56
N SER A 45 -27.46 -2.40 -4.61
CA SER A 45 -27.89 -3.17 -3.43
C SER A 45 -26.80 -3.21 -2.36
N ILE A 46 -25.57 -3.61 -2.73
CA ILE A 46 -24.46 -3.76 -1.79
C ILE A 46 -24.09 -2.41 -1.19
N SER A 47 -23.95 -1.35 -2.01
CA SER A 47 -23.54 -0.05 -1.50
C SER A 47 -24.62 0.61 -0.64
N ASN A 48 -25.91 0.41 -0.93
CA ASN A 48 -26.99 0.91 -0.08
C ASN A 48 -27.00 0.20 1.27
N ASN A 49 -26.94 -1.13 1.28
CA ASN A 49 -26.93 -1.91 2.52
C ASN A 49 -25.66 -1.66 3.36
N LEU A 50 -24.52 -1.49 2.71
CA LEU A 50 -23.27 -1.14 3.40
C LEU A 50 -23.36 0.27 4.00
N TYR A 51 -23.92 1.23 3.27
CA TYR A 51 -24.12 2.59 3.79
C TYR A 51 -24.96 2.59 5.06
N GLU A 52 -26.06 1.86 5.11
CA GLU A 52 -26.88 1.76 6.32
C GLU A 52 -26.10 1.25 7.54
N LYS A 53 -25.11 0.38 7.33
CA LYS A 53 -24.23 -0.13 8.40
C LYS A 53 -23.17 0.87 8.85
N VAL A 54 -22.61 1.66 7.92
CA VAL A 54 -21.44 2.51 8.19
C VAL A 54 -21.75 4.00 8.33
N LYS A 55 -22.95 4.48 7.96
CA LYS A 55 -23.34 5.91 7.91
C LYS A 55 -23.12 6.67 9.22
N GLY A 56 -23.19 5.99 10.36
CA GLY A 56 -22.90 6.62 11.66
C GLY A 56 -21.48 7.16 11.77
N ASN A 57 -20.51 6.46 11.19
CA ASN A 57 -19.09 6.85 11.19
C ASN A 57 -18.67 7.45 9.84
N TYR A 58 -19.35 7.11 8.73
CA TYR A 58 -19.05 7.53 7.35
C TYR A 58 -20.28 8.19 6.72
N PRO A 59 -20.66 9.42 7.16
CA PRO A 59 -21.91 10.05 6.71
C PRO A 59 -21.87 10.53 5.27
N LYS A 60 -20.69 10.78 4.69
CA LYS A 60 -20.55 11.27 3.31
C LYS A 60 -20.51 10.10 2.35
N ARG A 61 -21.30 10.17 1.26
CA ARG A 61 -21.33 9.15 0.20
C ARG A 61 -21.14 9.80 -1.17
N PHE A 62 -20.28 9.22 -1.98
CA PHE A 62 -19.98 9.70 -3.34
C PHE A 62 -20.08 8.54 -4.32
N GLN A 63 -20.64 8.81 -5.50
CA GLN A 63 -20.57 7.93 -6.67
C GLN A 63 -19.43 8.42 -7.57
N LEU A 64 -18.52 7.55 -7.90
CA LEU A 64 -17.31 7.83 -8.66
C LEU A 64 -17.14 6.77 -9.75
N GLN A 65 -16.10 6.95 -10.55
CA GLN A 65 -15.64 5.96 -11.52
C GLN A 65 -14.18 5.60 -11.23
N LEU A 66 -13.90 4.32 -11.16
CA LEU A 66 -12.54 3.78 -11.05
C LEU A 66 -12.03 3.49 -12.46
N GLN A 67 -10.99 4.20 -12.87
CA GLN A 67 -10.30 3.89 -14.12
C GLN A 67 -9.31 2.75 -13.88
N THR A 68 -9.48 1.65 -14.58
CA THR A 68 -8.56 0.51 -14.58
C THR A 68 -7.92 0.35 -15.95
N SER A 69 -6.64 0.00 -15.99
CA SER A 69 -5.91 -0.28 -17.22
C SER A 69 -5.42 -1.73 -17.19
N GLN A 70 -5.77 -2.51 -18.19
CA GLN A 70 -5.26 -3.86 -18.37
C GLN A 70 -4.33 -3.90 -19.57
N ILE A 71 -3.15 -4.48 -19.39
CA ILE A 71 -2.21 -4.76 -20.49
C ILE A 71 -2.41 -6.21 -20.87
N ASN A 72 -2.94 -6.44 -22.06
CA ASN A 72 -3.06 -7.76 -22.67
C ASN A 72 -2.03 -7.86 -23.79
N ILE A 73 -1.36 -9.00 -23.91
CA ILE A 73 -0.48 -9.29 -25.05
C ILE A 73 -1.32 -10.08 -26.03
N ASP A 74 -1.50 -9.56 -27.24
CA ASP A 74 -2.22 -10.26 -28.31
C ASP A 74 -1.41 -11.42 -28.90
N ASP A 75 -2.03 -12.21 -29.78
CA ASP A 75 -1.40 -13.37 -30.40
C ASP A 75 -0.17 -13.01 -31.27
N SER A 76 0.01 -11.73 -31.60
CA SER A 76 1.18 -11.21 -32.34
C SER A 76 2.32 -10.77 -31.40
N GLY A 77 2.13 -10.86 -30.06
CA GLY A 77 3.08 -10.38 -29.05
C GLY A 77 3.01 -8.86 -28.80
N THR A 78 2.01 -8.17 -29.37
CA THR A 78 1.86 -6.72 -29.21
C THR A 78 1.08 -6.40 -27.94
N PRO A 79 1.59 -5.52 -27.03
CA PRO A 79 0.86 -5.11 -25.85
C PRO A 79 -0.32 -4.22 -26.24
N LYS A 80 -1.52 -4.63 -25.83
CA LYS A 80 -2.76 -3.86 -25.97
C LYS A 80 -3.21 -3.37 -24.61
N ILE A 81 -3.30 -2.05 -24.43
CA ILE A 81 -3.84 -1.44 -23.23
C ILE A 81 -5.36 -1.31 -23.41
N THR A 82 -6.11 -1.89 -22.50
CA THR A 82 -7.57 -1.72 -22.44
C THR A 82 -7.87 -0.92 -21.17
N GLU A 83 -8.47 0.26 -21.34
CA GLU A 83 -8.96 1.06 -20.24
C GLU A 83 -10.44 0.77 -20.00
N GLN A 84 -10.81 0.60 -18.75
CA GLN A 84 -12.18 0.37 -18.33
C GLN A 84 -12.53 1.30 -17.18
N LEU A 85 -13.72 1.90 -17.26
CA LEU A 85 -14.30 2.66 -16.16
C LEU A 85 -15.26 1.76 -15.40
N LEU A 86 -14.97 1.52 -14.15
CA LEU A 86 -15.83 0.74 -13.25
C LEU A 86 -16.53 1.69 -12.27
N PRO A 87 -17.82 1.48 -12.00
CA PRO A 87 -18.53 2.26 -11.00
C PRO A 87 -17.94 2.00 -9.61
N LEU A 88 -17.77 3.05 -8.82
CA LEU A 88 -17.22 3.04 -7.48
C LEU A 88 -18.12 3.87 -6.56
N VAL A 89 -18.41 3.35 -5.37
CA VAL A 89 -19.04 4.12 -4.29
C VAL A 89 -18.04 4.30 -3.17
N ARG A 90 -17.86 5.55 -2.72
CA ARG A 90 -17.01 5.94 -1.61
C ARG A 90 -17.86 6.41 -0.44
N PHE A 91 -17.58 5.85 0.73
CA PHE A 91 -18.05 6.34 2.02
C PHE A 91 -16.89 7.01 2.74
N GLN A 92 -17.13 8.21 3.27
CA GLN A 92 -16.08 9.03 3.84
C GLN A 92 -16.46 9.50 5.23
N ARG A 93 -15.52 9.40 6.17
CA ARG A 93 -15.64 9.91 7.54
C ARG A 93 -15.73 11.45 7.52
N SER A 94 -16.31 12.06 8.55
CA SER A 94 -16.52 13.52 8.61
C SER A 94 -15.23 14.31 8.53
N ASP A 95 -14.14 13.80 9.08
CA ASP A 95 -12.80 14.40 9.04
C ASP A 95 -12.06 14.19 7.72
N GLU A 96 -12.66 13.45 6.78
CA GLU A 96 -12.14 13.13 5.45
C GLU A 96 -10.89 12.24 5.41
N GLN A 97 -10.44 11.76 6.57
CA GLN A 97 -9.20 10.99 6.69
C GLN A 97 -9.38 9.49 6.41
N VAL A 98 -10.58 8.95 6.61
CA VAL A 98 -10.84 7.52 6.43
C VAL A 98 -11.92 7.31 5.40
N LEU A 99 -11.65 6.39 4.46
CA LEU A 99 -12.53 6.05 3.36
C LEU A 99 -12.83 4.55 3.37
N ILE A 100 -14.07 4.19 3.03
CA ILE A 100 -14.43 2.84 2.57
C ILE A 100 -14.88 2.98 1.14
N GLN A 101 -14.33 2.18 0.24
CA GLN A 101 -14.67 2.22 -1.18
C GLN A 101 -15.10 0.82 -1.63
N VAL A 102 -16.17 0.77 -2.44
CA VAL A 102 -16.68 -0.46 -3.04
C VAL A 102 -16.85 -0.31 -4.54
N ALA A 103 -16.38 -1.27 -5.28
CA ALA A 103 -16.56 -1.45 -6.70
C ALA A 103 -16.88 -2.92 -6.97
N PRO A 104 -17.13 -3.37 -8.20
CA PRO A 104 -17.40 -4.78 -8.48
C PRO A 104 -16.36 -5.72 -7.87
N ASN A 105 -16.81 -6.54 -6.90
CA ASN A 105 -15.99 -7.49 -6.13
C ASN A 105 -14.77 -6.89 -5.42
N LEU A 106 -14.80 -5.60 -5.12
CA LEU A 106 -13.70 -4.86 -4.50
C LEU A 106 -14.18 -4.14 -3.24
N LEU A 107 -13.41 -4.29 -2.18
CA LEU A 107 -13.46 -3.46 -0.97
C LEU A 107 -12.08 -2.81 -0.77
N THR A 108 -12.06 -1.50 -0.54
CA THR A 108 -10.85 -0.79 -0.10
C THR A 108 -11.15 0.03 1.15
N VAL A 109 -10.26 -0.05 2.13
CA VAL A 109 -10.27 0.80 3.33
C VAL A 109 -9.00 1.63 3.30
N ASN A 110 -9.15 2.97 3.28
CA ASN A 110 -8.02 3.90 3.21
C ASN A 110 -7.95 4.74 4.49
N HIS A 111 -6.74 5.01 4.93
CA HIS A 111 -6.42 6.04 5.92
C HIS A 111 -5.49 7.06 5.26
N LEU A 112 -6.01 8.27 5.04
CA LEU A 112 -5.29 9.38 4.44
C LEU A 112 -4.51 10.17 5.50
N LYS A 113 -3.62 11.04 5.04
CA LYS A 113 -2.90 11.99 5.91
C LYS A 113 -3.85 12.92 6.67
N PRO A 114 -3.59 13.19 7.96
CA PRO A 114 -2.53 12.63 8.79
C PRO A 114 -2.81 11.18 9.20
N TYR A 115 -1.87 10.29 8.90
CA TYR A 115 -1.94 8.91 9.37
C TYR A 115 -1.60 8.87 10.87
N THR A 116 -2.47 8.25 11.65
CA THR A 116 -2.35 8.24 13.12
C THR A 116 -1.48 7.09 13.60
N SER A 117 -1.97 5.86 13.46
CA SER A 117 -1.24 4.66 13.89
C SER A 117 -1.84 3.38 13.30
N TRP A 118 -1.10 2.30 13.41
CA TRP A 118 -1.57 0.96 13.06
C TRP A 118 -2.70 0.49 13.99
N GLU A 119 -2.58 0.81 15.28
CA GLU A 119 -3.58 0.45 16.30
C GLU A 119 -4.95 1.07 16.02
N GLU A 120 -4.98 2.22 15.32
CA GLU A 120 -6.22 2.84 14.86
C GLU A 120 -6.65 2.32 13.49
N PHE A 121 -5.72 2.01 12.58
CA PHE A 121 -6.05 1.59 11.21
C PHE A 121 -6.56 0.15 11.14
N LEU A 122 -5.99 -0.78 11.91
CA LEU A 122 -6.41 -2.18 11.89
C LEU A 122 -7.90 -2.36 12.24
N PRO A 123 -8.45 -1.74 13.31
CA PRO A 123 -9.90 -1.83 13.59
C PRO A 123 -10.79 -1.29 12.47
N LEU A 124 -10.33 -0.26 11.74
CA LEU A 124 -11.06 0.28 10.57
C LEU A 124 -11.11 -0.73 9.42
N ILE A 125 -10.01 -1.42 9.16
CA ILE A 125 -9.98 -2.52 8.18
C ILE A 125 -10.93 -3.64 8.61
N GLU A 126 -10.84 -4.10 9.86
CA GLU A 126 -11.68 -5.18 10.40
C GLU A 126 -13.17 -4.83 10.33
N MET A 127 -13.54 -3.60 10.68
CA MET A 127 -14.91 -3.09 10.58
C MET A 127 -15.40 -3.04 9.13
N GLY A 128 -14.59 -2.50 8.22
CA GLY A 128 -14.90 -2.45 6.79
C GLY A 128 -15.13 -3.84 6.20
N VAL A 129 -14.24 -4.79 6.51
CA VAL A 129 -14.33 -6.19 6.07
C VAL A 129 -15.57 -6.88 6.64
N SER A 130 -15.83 -6.73 7.93
CA SER A 130 -17.01 -7.33 8.58
C SER A 130 -18.30 -6.80 7.96
N SER A 131 -18.40 -5.45 7.82
CA SER A 131 -19.57 -4.81 7.24
C SER A 131 -19.84 -5.24 5.80
N TYR A 132 -18.78 -5.35 4.99
CA TYR A 132 -18.87 -5.81 3.60
C TYR A 132 -19.28 -7.28 3.51
N ARG A 133 -18.69 -8.16 4.33
CA ARG A 133 -19.04 -9.58 4.37
C ARG A 133 -20.50 -9.81 4.68
N ASP A 134 -21.06 -9.04 5.62
CA ASP A 134 -22.46 -9.15 6.02
C ASP A 134 -23.47 -8.81 4.88
N VAL A 135 -23.06 -7.92 3.96
CA VAL A 135 -23.97 -7.45 2.88
C VAL A 135 -23.69 -8.11 1.54
N ALA A 136 -22.41 -8.38 1.21
CA ALA A 136 -22.00 -8.94 -0.07
C ALA A 136 -21.86 -10.46 -0.04
N ASN A 137 -21.72 -11.07 1.15
CA ASN A 137 -21.52 -12.50 1.36
C ASN A 137 -20.50 -13.14 0.38
N PRO A 138 -19.28 -12.59 0.28
CA PRO A 138 -18.28 -13.05 -0.69
C PRO A 138 -17.88 -14.50 -0.39
N LYS A 139 -17.55 -15.28 -1.44
CA LYS A 139 -17.21 -16.71 -1.30
C LYS A 139 -15.73 -16.91 -0.94
N SER A 140 -14.84 -16.16 -1.57
CA SER A 140 -13.39 -16.29 -1.38
C SER A 140 -12.66 -15.03 -1.80
N ILE A 141 -11.38 -14.95 -1.42
CA ILE A 141 -10.50 -13.85 -1.76
C ILE A 141 -9.72 -14.21 -3.03
N HIS A 142 -9.83 -13.35 -4.05
CA HIS A 142 -8.99 -13.43 -5.24
C HIS A 142 -7.61 -12.81 -4.96
N ARG A 143 -7.60 -11.61 -4.40
CA ARG A 143 -6.39 -10.87 -4.06
C ARG A 143 -6.61 -10.02 -2.80
N ILE A 144 -5.58 -9.88 -2.00
CA ILE A 144 -5.55 -8.91 -0.90
C ILE A 144 -4.20 -8.19 -0.93
N ALA A 145 -4.19 -6.90 -0.62
CA ALA A 145 -3.00 -6.08 -0.51
C ALA A 145 -3.12 -5.09 0.65
N LEU A 146 -2.01 -4.89 1.36
CA LEU A 146 -1.79 -3.77 2.27
C LEU A 146 -0.70 -2.90 1.68
N ARG A 147 -0.92 -1.58 1.59
CA ARG A 147 -0.01 -0.63 0.96
C ARG A 147 0.15 0.61 1.80
N TYR A 148 1.40 1.09 1.88
CA TYR A 148 1.75 2.36 2.50
C TYR A 148 2.50 3.23 1.49
N ILE A 149 1.99 4.43 1.27
CA ILE A 149 2.59 5.44 0.40
C ILE A 149 3.20 6.53 1.28
N ASN A 150 4.52 6.61 1.23
CA ASN A 150 5.30 7.56 2.02
C ASN A 150 5.82 8.67 1.11
N ARG A 151 5.45 9.92 1.38
CA ARG A 151 5.99 11.09 0.71
C ARG A 151 7.02 11.74 1.62
N ILE A 152 8.27 11.67 1.20
CA ILE A 152 9.43 12.13 1.96
C ILE A 152 9.92 13.42 1.30
N GLU A 153 9.91 14.52 2.05
CA GLU A 153 10.35 15.83 1.59
C GLU A 153 11.58 16.29 2.39
N ILE A 154 12.64 16.66 1.66
CA ILE A 154 13.91 17.07 2.23
C ILE A 154 14.16 18.51 1.78
N SER A 155 14.22 19.46 2.73
CA SER A 155 14.43 20.89 2.46
C SER A 155 15.88 21.16 2.04
N SER A 156 16.20 20.86 0.78
CA SER A 156 17.50 21.09 0.16
C SER A 156 17.36 21.13 -1.37
N LYS A 157 18.21 21.89 -2.03
CA LYS A 157 18.33 21.91 -3.50
C LYS A 157 19.09 20.72 -4.06
N ARG A 158 19.99 20.13 -3.26
CA ARG A 158 20.82 18.96 -3.59
C ARG A 158 21.02 18.12 -2.35
N ILE A 159 21.00 16.81 -2.51
CA ILE A 159 21.30 15.84 -1.47
C ILE A 159 22.21 14.75 -2.03
N SER A 160 23.00 14.13 -1.17
CA SER A 160 23.54 12.79 -1.39
C SER A 160 22.45 11.80 -1.00
N ILE A 161 21.96 11.01 -1.94
CA ILE A 161 20.81 10.11 -1.68
C ILE A 161 21.16 9.04 -0.65
N GLU A 162 22.41 8.61 -0.58
CA GLU A 162 22.96 7.67 0.40
C GLU A 162 22.90 8.16 1.84
N ASP A 163 22.81 9.47 2.07
CA ASP A 163 22.66 10.02 3.41
C ASP A 163 21.26 9.77 3.98
N TYR A 164 20.28 9.58 3.10
CA TYR A 164 18.86 9.47 3.46
C TYR A 164 18.26 8.09 3.25
N PHE A 165 18.72 7.35 2.21
CA PHE A 165 18.13 6.07 1.83
C PHE A 165 19.18 4.96 1.73
N GLU A 166 18.90 3.85 2.41
CA GLU A 166 19.64 2.60 2.20
C GLU A 166 19.17 1.90 0.91
N PHE A 167 17.87 1.95 0.62
CA PHE A 167 17.31 1.50 -0.66
C PHE A 167 17.36 2.63 -1.68
N ARG A 168 18.27 2.56 -2.65
CA ARG A 168 18.52 3.60 -3.63
C ARG A 168 19.08 3.03 -4.94
N PRO A 169 19.02 3.79 -6.06
CA PRO A 169 19.68 3.36 -7.29
C PRO A 169 21.20 3.28 -7.10
N PHE A 170 21.79 2.22 -7.61
CA PHE A 170 23.24 2.08 -7.73
C PHE A 170 23.63 2.20 -9.20
N ILE A 171 24.47 3.16 -9.54
CA ILE A 171 25.03 3.35 -10.87
C ILE A 171 26.55 3.25 -10.84
N GLY A 172 27.14 2.67 -11.89
CA GLY A 172 28.58 2.51 -11.96
C GLY A 172 29.33 3.85 -11.95
N GLN A 173 30.49 3.91 -11.33
CA GLN A 173 31.31 5.14 -11.14
C GLN A 173 31.68 5.86 -12.46
N LYS A 174 31.62 5.17 -13.60
CA LYS A 174 31.93 5.76 -14.92
C LYS A 174 30.77 6.54 -15.53
N VAL A 175 29.58 6.46 -14.92
CA VAL A 175 28.39 7.21 -15.35
C VAL A 175 28.34 8.53 -14.58
N LEU A 176 27.81 9.58 -15.22
CA LEU A 176 27.57 10.85 -14.55
C LEU A 176 26.72 10.66 -13.30
N GLN A 177 27.18 11.19 -12.17
CA GLN A 177 26.54 10.98 -10.86
C GLN A 177 25.44 12.01 -10.55
N ASP A 178 25.26 13.04 -11.40
CA ASP A 178 24.16 14.01 -11.25
C ASP A 178 22.84 13.38 -11.75
N ILE A 179 22.07 12.83 -10.82
CA ILE A 179 20.78 12.18 -11.09
C ILE A 179 19.68 13.25 -10.99
N ASN A 180 18.96 13.48 -12.09
CA ASN A 180 17.80 14.40 -12.10
C ASN A 180 16.50 13.71 -11.66
N ALA A 181 16.30 12.48 -12.10
CA ALA A 181 15.12 11.68 -11.74
C ALA A 181 15.46 10.19 -11.79
N PHE A 182 14.79 9.41 -10.94
CA PHE A 182 14.92 7.95 -10.93
C PHE A 182 13.65 7.28 -10.44
N SER A 183 13.52 6.02 -10.76
CA SER A 183 12.61 5.07 -10.13
C SER A 183 13.34 3.74 -9.99
N VAL A 184 13.39 3.20 -8.78
CA VAL A 184 13.99 1.89 -8.49
C VAL A 184 12.98 1.05 -7.73
N GLY A 185 12.85 -0.22 -8.10
CA GLY A 185 11.90 -1.13 -7.49
C GLY A 185 12.44 -2.54 -7.38
N ILE A 186 12.04 -3.24 -6.34
CA ILE A 186 12.30 -4.67 -6.13
C ILE A 186 11.03 -5.38 -5.71
N GLN A 187 10.99 -6.68 -5.95
CA GLN A 187 9.95 -7.57 -5.48
C GLN A 187 10.57 -8.66 -4.64
N LEU A 188 10.13 -8.78 -3.40
CA LEU A 188 10.58 -9.78 -2.43
C LEU A 188 9.49 -10.83 -2.24
N LEU A 189 9.89 -12.10 -2.20
CA LEU A 189 8.98 -13.24 -2.05
C LEU A 189 8.94 -13.67 -0.58
N TYR A 190 7.72 -13.87 -0.09
CA TYR A 190 7.44 -14.33 1.28
C TYR A 190 6.56 -15.58 1.24
N GLU A 191 6.54 -16.33 2.35
CA GLU A 191 5.66 -17.47 2.55
C GLU A 191 5.67 -18.46 1.35
N ASP A 192 6.84 -18.92 0.95
CA ASP A 192 7.04 -19.80 -0.21
C ASP A 192 6.40 -19.25 -1.51
N ALA A 193 6.60 -17.95 -1.74
CA ALA A 193 6.06 -17.20 -2.86
C ALA A 193 4.52 -17.18 -2.90
N ARG A 194 3.85 -17.38 -1.75
CA ARG A 194 2.42 -17.11 -1.61
C ARG A 194 2.16 -15.61 -1.62
N ASP A 195 3.03 -14.84 -0.95
CA ASP A 195 2.93 -13.40 -0.81
C ASP A 195 4.15 -12.71 -1.42
N VAL A 196 3.98 -11.46 -1.80
CA VAL A 196 5.04 -10.61 -2.36
C VAL A 196 5.02 -9.24 -1.70
N LEU A 197 6.20 -8.70 -1.43
CA LEU A 197 6.39 -7.30 -1.06
C LEU A 197 7.06 -6.57 -2.21
N ASN A 198 6.37 -5.57 -2.75
CA ASN A 198 6.95 -4.62 -3.70
C ASN A 198 7.43 -3.40 -2.92
N VAL A 199 8.69 -3.02 -3.15
CA VAL A 199 9.32 -1.82 -2.62
C VAL A 199 9.72 -0.97 -3.79
N GLN A 200 9.23 0.27 -3.85
CA GLN A 200 9.53 1.22 -4.93
C GLN A 200 9.90 2.59 -4.36
N LEU A 201 11.04 3.14 -4.77
CA LEU A 201 11.45 4.50 -4.48
C LEU A 201 11.53 5.29 -5.78
N THR A 202 10.81 6.40 -5.84
CA THR A 202 10.70 7.24 -7.05
C THR A 202 10.88 8.71 -6.67
N SER A 203 11.73 9.43 -7.41
CA SER A 203 11.80 10.88 -7.30
C SER A 203 10.55 11.52 -7.91
N ILE A 204 10.00 12.52 -7.24
CA ILE A 204 8.82 13.26 -7.70
C ILE A 204 9.06 14.76 -7.60
N ASN A 205 8.24 15.54 -8.31
CA ASN A 205 8.30 16.99 -8.17
C ASN A 205 7.76 17.42 -6.80
N SER A 206 8.49 18.34 -6.16
CA SER A 206 7.97 19.02 -4.96
C SER A 206 7.27 20.31 -5.36
N GLU A 207 6.16 20.60 -4.68
CA GLU A 207 5.47 21.89 -4.80
C GLU A 207 6.15 22.98 -3.95
N THR A 208 6.99 22.55 -2.99
CA THR A 208 7.74 23.46 -2.11
C THR A 208 9.08 23.85 -2.76
N PRO A 209 9.38 25.12 -2.94
CA PRO A 209 10.66 25.57 -3.49
C PRO A 209 11.85 25.03 -2.68
N ASN A 210 12.93 24.70 -3.38
CA ASN A 210 14.17 24.17 -2.78
C ASN A 210 13.96 22.91 -1.91
N THR A 211 13.01 22.07 -2.29
CA THR A 211 12.70 20.81 -1.59
C THR A 211 12.78 19.68 -2.60
N ILE A 212 13.46 18.62 -2.22
CA ILE A 212 13.49 17.35 -2.96
C ILE A 212 12.41 16.45 -2.37
N ALA A 213 11.59 15.86 -3.23
CA ALA A 213 10.52 14.98 -2.83
C ALA A 213 10.66 13.58 -3.44
N MET A 214 10.39 12.56 -2.66
CA MET A 214 10.43 11.16 -3.05
C MET A 214 9.20 10.43 -2.54
N LEU A 215 8.72 9.46 -3.32
CA LEU A 215 7.73 8.48 -2.88
C LEU A 215 8.43 7.15 -2.60
N LEU A 216 8.29 6.67 -1.36
CA LEU A 216 8.61 5.31 -0.98
C LEU A 216 7.28 4.55 -0.83
N ASP A 217 7.01 3.67 -1.78
CA ASP A 217 5.79 2.88 -1.88
C ASP A 217 6.08 1.43 -1.50
N LEU A 218 5.35 0.93 -0.53
CA LEU A 218 5.50 -0.41 0.03
C LEU A 218 4.17 -1.13 -0.08
N THR A 219 4.11 -2.19 -0.88
CA THR A 219 2.89 -2.97 -1.09
C THR A 219 3.14 -4.45 -0.83
N TYR A 220 2.56 -4.98 0.24
CA TYR A 220 2.51 -6.41 0.51
C TYR A 220 1.21 -6.99 -0.03
N SER A 221 1.28 -8.02 -0.85
CA SER A 221 0.11 -8.57 -1.52
C SER A 221 0.17 -10.08 -1.68
N LEU A 222 -1.01 -10.71 -1.72
CA LEU A 222 -1.18 -12.11 -2.05
C LEU A 222 -0.87 -12.33 -3.53
N ALA A 223 0.14 -13.17 -3.82
CA ALA A 223 0.56 -13.50 -5.19
C ALA A 223 -0.18 -14.72 -5.76
N LYS A 224 -0.69 -15.61 -4.88
CA LYS A 224 -1.42 -16.83 -5.27
C LYS A 224 -2.88 -16.71 -4.85
N PRO A 225 -3.81 -16.49 -5.79
CA PRO A 225 -5.26 -16.38 -5.48
C PRO A 225 -5.80 -17.58 -4.69
N GLY A 226 -6.80 -17.34 -3.85
CA GLY A 226 -7.51 -18.38 -3.10
C GLY A 226 -6.75 -19.00 -1.91
N ASN A 227 -5.54 -18.52 -1.60
CA ASN A 227 -4.71 -19.11 -0.54
C ASN A 227 -4.94 -18.50 0.86
N ILE A 228 -5.91 -17.57 0.97
CA ILE A 228 -6.30 -16.97 2.26
C ILE A 228 -7.81 -17.14 2.44
N MET A 229 -8.22 -17.73 3.57
CA MET A 229 -9.63 -17.84 3.94
C MET A 229 -10.17 -16.49 4.47
N LEU A 230 -11.45 -16.25 4.31
CA LEU A 230 -12.12 -15.00 4.72
C LEU A 230 -11.98 -14.66 6.20
N ASP A 231 -11.94 -15.66 7.08
CA ASP A 231 -11.74 -15.51 8.52
C ASP A 231 -10.28 -15.23 8.90
N LYS A 232 -9.33 -15.37 7.96
CA LYS A 232 -7.90 -15.14 8.14
C LYS A 232 -7.42 -13.78 7.64
N ILE A 233 -8.32 -12.92 7.15
CA ILE A 233 -7.97 -11.58 6.65
C ILE A 233 -7.21 -10.77 7.70
N SER A 234 -7.73 -10.68 8.94
CA SER A 234 -7.11 -9.89 10.01
C SER A 234 -5.71 -10.40 10.36
N GLU A 235 -5.52 -11.72 10.42
CA GLU A 235 -4.22 -12.34 10.68
C GLU A 235 -3.22 -12.01 9.55
N TRP A 236 -3.66 -12.16 8.30
CA TRP A 236 -2.84 -11.86 7.13
C TRP A 236 -2.42 -10.38 7.09
N VAL A 237 -3.35 -9.46 7.36
CA VAL A 237 -3.10 -8.01 7.35
C VAL A 237 -2.09 -7.62 8.44
N LYS A 238 -2.11 -8.28 9.62
CA LYS A 238 -1.10 -8.07 10.68
C LYS A 238 0.29 -8.51 10.23
N VAL A 239 0.39 -9.65 9.55
CA VAL A 239 1.65 -10.14 8.97
C VAL A 239 2.16 -9.21 7.88
N ALA A 240 1.25 -8.74 7.01
CA ALA A 240 1.56 -7.78 5.94
C ALA A 240 2.11 -6.47 6.52
N HIS A 241 1.48 -5.93 7.56
CA HIS A 241 1.93 -4.72 8.24
C HIS A 241 3.34 -4.88 8.80
N TYR A 242 3.60 -5.99 9.52
CA TYR A 242 4.92 -6.28 10.05
C TYR A 242 6.02 -6.28 8.98
N HIS A 243 5.78 -6.93 7.83
CA HIS A 243 6.75 -6.97 6.75
C HIS A 243 6.96 -5.62 6.05
N ILE A 244 5.89 -4.81 5.94
CA ILE A 244 5.99 -3.45 5.40
C ILE A 244 6.80 -2.55 6.33
N GLU A 245 6.55 -2.62 7.64
CA GLU A 245 7.26 -1.84 8.64
C GLU A 245 8.76 -2.20 8.67
N ASP A 246 9.10 -3.49 8.69
CA ASP A 246 10.48 -3.99 8.65
C ASP A 246 11.20 -3.49 7.36
N ALA A 247 10.51 -3.54 6.22
CA ALA A 247 11.05 -3.04 4.96
C ALA A 247 11.21 -1.52 4.93
N PHE A 248 10.26 -0.77 5.50
CA PHE A 248 10.37 0.69 5.62
C PHE A 248 11.61 1.06 6.42
N GLU A 249 11.81 0.44 7.59
CA GLU A 249 12.98 0.67 8.42
C GLU A 249 14.30 0.30 7.73
N ALA A 250 14.30 -0.75 6.91
CA ALA A 250 15.46 -1.15 6.13
C ALA A 250 15.76 -0.21 4.95
N CYS A 251 14.79 0.55 4.48
CA CYS A 251 14.96 1.48 3.35
C CYS A 251 15.51 2.85 3.73
N ILE A 252 15.36 3.26 4.99
CA ILE A 252 15.68 4.61 5.46
C ILE A 252 16.95 4.66 6.32
N SER A 253 17.64 5.79 6.27
CA SER A 253 18.81 6.04 7.12
C SER A 253 18.43 6.70 8.46
N ASP A 254 19.44 6.84 9.34
CA ASP A 254 19.25 7.57 10.59
C ASP A 254 18.98 9.07 10.39
N GLN A 255 19.34 9.65 9.25
CA GLN A 255 18.98 11.03 8.94
C GLN A 255 17.48 11.20 8.71
N LEU A 256 16.84 10.25 8.02
CA LEU A 256 15.39 10.26 7.86
C LEU A 256 14.67 9.97 9.17
N ARG A 257 15.17 9.06 10.02
CA ARG A 257 14.59 8.82 11.36
C ARG A 257 14.59 10.08 12.21
N LYS A 258 15.66 10.87 12.16
CA LYS A 258 15.73 12.18 12.83
C LYS A 258 14.74 13.19 12.23
N LEU A 259 14.59 13.21 10.90
CA LEU A 259 13.63 14.08 10.20
C LEU A 259 12.19 13.75 10.58
N PHE A 260 11.87 12.48 10.77
CA PHE A 260 10.54 12.01 11.18
C PHE A 260 10.31 12.12 12.70
N GLU A 261 11.33 12.49 13.49
CA GLU A 261 11.32 12.59 14.94
C GLU A 261 10.93 11.25 15.60
N GLU A 262 11.87 10.29 15.53
CA GLU A 262 11.71 8.97 16.17
C GLU A 262 11.36 9.15 17.66
N VAL A 263 10.32 8.46 18.11
CA VAL A 263 9.90 8.44 19.53
C VAL A 263 10.72 7.38 20.24
N ILE A 264 11.62 7.81 21.10
CA ILE A 264 12.37 6.90 21.98
C ILE A 264 11.48 6.65 23.21
N GLU A 265 10.89 5.45 23.31
CA GLU A 265 10.21 5.04 24.53
C GLU A 265 11.28 4.79 25.62
N CYS A 266 11.19 5.54 26.74
CA CYS A 266 12.07 5.43 27.91
C CYS A 266 11.70 4.22 28.77
#